data_318cb6e82f2d35e5831c19be1ccc75d6
#
_entry.id   318cb6e82f2d35e5831c19be1ccc75d6
#
_cell.length_a   1.000
_cell.length_b   1.000
_cell.length_c   1.000
_cell.angle_alpha   90.00
_cell.angle_beta   90.00
_cell.angle_gamma   90.00
#
_symmetry.space_group_name_H-M   'P 1'
#
loop_
_entity.id
_entity.type
_entity.pdbx_description
1 polymer ?
#
loop_
_entity_poly.entity_id
_entity_poly.type
_entity_poly.pdbx_seq_one_letter_code
_entity_poly.pdbx_strand_id
1 'polypeptide(L)'
;MTRYPRFLLLPLAVTAAAACTLFDTASPSPGTILEIATDESPSPENFSLVLLHPSQGDLDALLAAHAQNAADLDRKAFVEFSADWCPPCIALAHSLGDQRMVEAFQGTYIVRLDLDEWKSHLSDTEFIVLGVPVFFELDSEGRPTGRTLTGAAWREDIPENMAPPLKEFFEGASPK
;
A
#
# COMPACT_ATOMS: atom_id res chain seq x y z
N MET A 1 36.78 -37.19 12.16
CA MET A 1 36.40 -38.39 11.35
C MET A 1 35.09 -38.91 11.92
N THR A 2 33.96 -38.54 11.41
CA THR A 2 32.65 -39.00 11.85
C THR A 2 31.81 -39.28 10.61
N ARG A 3 31.51 -40.60 10.43
CA ARG A 3 30.83 -41.17 9.26
C ARG A 3 29.32 -40.95 9.37
N TYR A 4 28.66 -40.45 8.32
CA TYR A 4 27.22 -40.44 8.16
C TYR A 4 26.72 -41.78 7.55
N PRO A 5 25.61 -42.35 8.02
CA PRO A 5 25.01 -43.54 7.39
C PRO A 5 24.10 -43.12 6.23
N ARG A 6 24.24 -43.83 5.11
CA ARG A 6 23.38 -43.77 3.93
C ARG A 6 22.04 -44.45 4.25
N PHE A 7 20.93 -43.71 4.09
CA PHE A 7 19.60 -44.31 4.07
C PHE A 7 19.22 -44.68 2.63
N LEU A 8 18.87 -45.95 2.46
CA LEU A 8 18.36 -46.56 1.21
C LEU A 8 16.94 -46.06 0.91
N LEU A 9 16.70 -45.63 -0.32
CA LEU A 9 15.38 -45.37 -0.87
C LEU A 9 14.76 -46.64 -1.43
N LEU A 10 13.57 -47.01 -0.96
CA LEU A 10 12.69 -47.98 -1.61
C LEU A 10 11.62 -47.26 -2.41
N PRO A 11 11.31 -47.63 -3.64
CA PRO A 11 10.19 -47.10 -4.39
C PRO A 11 8.91 -47.87 -4.09
N LEU A 12 7.84 -47.19 -3.72
CA LEU A 12 6.49 -47.75 -3.65
C LEU A 12 5.77 -47.47 -4.95
N ALA A 13 5.48 -48.49 -5.72
CA ALA A 13 4.63 -48.45 -6.89
C ALA A 13 3.15 -48.47 -6.46
N VAL A 14 2.36 -47.45 -6.86
CA VAL A 14 0.91 -47.47 -6.74
C VAL A 14 0.29 -47.50 -8.12
N THR A 15 -0.43 -48.56 -8.39
CA THR A 15 -1.17 -48.85 -9.61
C THR A 15 -2.45 -48.01 -9.69
N ALA A 16 -2.65 -47.35 -10.85
CA ALA A 16 -3.86 -46.64 -11.18
C ALA A 16 -4.98 -47.58 -11.63
N ALA A 17 -6.16 -47.45 -11.06
CA ALA A 17 -7.40 -48.00 -11.59
C ALA A 17 -8.21 -46.90 -12.28
N ALA A 18 -8.44 -47.05 -13.59
CA ALA A 18 -9.29 -46.19 -14.37
C ALA A 18 -10.76 -46.58 -14.16
N ALA A 19 -11.59 -45.61 -13.76
CA ALA A 19 -13.03 -45.72 -13.84
C ALA A 19 -13.56 -44.62 -14.82
N CYS A 20 -13.99 -45.06 -16.03
CA CYS A 20 -14.75 -44.26 -16.97
C CYS A 20 -16.18 -44.11 -16.45
N THR A 21 -16.65 -42.91 -16.15
CA THR A 21 -18.08 -42.60 -16.11
C THR A 21 -18.40 -41.61 -17.20
N LEU A 22 -19.25 -42.10 -18.14
CA LEU A 22 -19.88 -41.31 -19.19
C LEU A 22 -20.88 -40.34 -18.54
N PHE A 23 -20.64 -39.04 -18.70
CA PHE A 23 -21.63 -38.03 -18.37
C PHE A 23 -22.15 -37.38 -19.65
N ASP A 24 -23.46 -37.40 -19.72
CA ASP A 24 -24.37 -36.96 -20.76
C ASP A 24 -24.18 -35.49 -21.16
N THR A 25 -24.17 -35.27 -22.48
CA THR A 25 -24.09 -33.96 -23.10
C THR A 25 -25.46 -33.26 -23.06
N ALA A 26 -25.67 -32.41 -22.07
CA ALA A 26 -26.71 -31.40 -22.08
C ALA A 26 -26.10 -30.05 -22.50
N SER A 27 -26.44 -29.61 -23.71
CA SER A 27 -26.06 -28.28 -24.23
C SER A 27 -26.86 -27.18 -23.49
N PRO A 28 -26.23 -26.20 -22.84
CA PRO A 28 -26.97 -25.05 -22.37
C PRO A 28 -27.12 -24.01 -23.48
N SER A 29 -28.35 -23.52 -23.65
CA SER A 29 -28.74 -22.37 -24.47
C SER A 29 -27.95 -21.10 -24.10
N PRO A 30 -27.74 -20.16 -25.06
CA PRO A 30 -27.08 -18.89 -24.78
C PRO A 30 -28.01 -18.02 -23.92
N GLY A 31 -27.86 -18.14 -22.60
CA GLY A 31 -28.45 -17.22 -21.63
C GLY A 31 -27.60 -15.95 -21.56
N THR A 32 -28.26 -14.83 -21.72
CA THR A 32 -27.80 -13.46 -21.49
C THR A 32 -26.90 -13.41 -20.25
N ILE A 33 -25.60 -13.14 -20.46
CA ILE A 33 -24.67 -12.80 -19.37
C ILE A 33 -25.12 -11.41 -18.89
N LEU A 34 -25.81 -11.37 -17.77
CA LEU A 34 -25.91 -10.16 -16.96
C LEU A 34 -24.49 -9.87 -16.50
N GLU A 35 -23.90 -8.88 -17.13
CA GLU A 35 -22.66 -8.24 -16.68
C GLU A 35 -22.94 -7.66 -15.29
N ILE A 36 -22.58 -8.43 -14.26
CA ILE A 36 -22.58 -7.93 -12.89
C ILE A 36 -21.48 -6.89 -12.88
N ALA A 37 -21.86 -5.61 -12.84
CA ALA A 37 -20.97 -4.54 -12.47
C ALA A 37 -20.41 -4.92 -11.09
N THR A 38 -19.19 -5.45 -11.06
CA THR A 38 -18.44 -5.59 -9.83
C THR A 38 -18.21 -4.17 -9.33
N ASP A 39 -18.90 -3.83 -8.24
CA ASP A 39 -18.54 -2.72 -7.37
C ASP A 39 -17.08 -2.99 -6.91
N GLU A 40 -16.15 -2.47 -7.68
CA GLU A 40 -14.72 -2.63 -7.45
C GLU A 40 -14.33 -1.67 -6.33
N SER A 41 -14.63 -2.09 -5.10
CA SER A 41 -14.03 -1.51 -3.91
C SER A 41 -12.51 -1.54 -4.11
N PRO A 42 -11.77 -0.43 -3.81
CA PRO A 42 -10.34 -0.33 -4.09
C PRO A 42 -9.61 -1.55 -3.55
N SER A 43 -9.08 -2.35 -4.46
CA SER A 43 -8.36 -3.57 -4.11
C SER A 43 -7.07 -3.17 -3.40
N PRO A 44 -6.69 -3.86 -2.30
CA PRO A 44 -5.38 -3.68 -1.65
C PRO A 44 -4.19 -3.96 -2.61
N GLU A 45 -4.48 -4.36 -3.84
CA GLU A 45 -3.49 -4.59 -4.90
C GLU A 45 -2.87 -3.30 -5.45
N ASN A 46 -3.54 -2.14 -5.34
CA ASN A 46 -3.08 -0.90 -5.99
C ASN A 46 -2.11 -0.10 -5.12
N PHE A 47 -2.35 0.01 -3.82
CA PHE A 47 -1.47 0.70 -2.86
C PHE A 47 -1.65 0.11 -1.45
N SER A 48 -0.70 0.41 -0.54
CA SER A 48 -0.83 0.08 0.89
C SER A 48 -0.93 1.35 1.71
N LEU A 49 -1.79 1.33 2.75
CA LEU A 49 -1.84 2.37 3.76
C LEU A 49 -1.80 1.70 5.14
N VAL A 50 -0.78 2.04 5.93
CA VAL A 50 -0.53 1.48 7.26
C VAL A 50 -0.54 2.62 8.28
N LEU A 51 -1.30 2.47 9.34
CA LEU A 51 -1.33 3.40 10.47
C LEU A 51 -0.33 2.95 11.53
N LEU A 52 0.54 3.83 11.99
CA LEU A 52 1.47 3.56 13.08
C LEU A 52 1.16 4.41 14.30
N HIS A 53 1.38 3.81 15.47
CA HIS A 53 1.25 4.44 16.78
C HIS A 53 2.58 4.40 17.55
N PRO A 54 2.90 5.40 18.38
CA PRO A 54 4.16 5.44 19.14
C PRO A 54 4.39 4.24 20.07
N SER A 55 3.31 3.59 20.49
CA SER A 55 3.39 2.35 21.28
C SER A 55 4.01 1.16 20.56
N GLN A 56 4.16 1.21 19.23
CA GLN A 56 4.73 0.14 18.43
C GLN A 56 6.26 0.15 18.40
N GLY A 57 6.90 1.27 18.74
CA GLY A 57 8.35 1.36 18.83
C GLY A 57 8.93 2.72 18.43
N ASP A 58 10.22 2.69 18.16
CA ASP A 58 10.98 3.84 17.67
C ASP A 58 10.61 4.16 16.21
N LEU A 59 10.42 5.45 15.88
CA LEU A 59 9.95 5.87 14.58
C LEU A 59 10.90 5.49 13.44
N ASP A 60 12.20 5.76 13.61
CA ASP A 60 13.18 5.48 12.55
C ASP A 60 13.28 3.98 12.27
N ALA A 61 13.27 3.16 13.32
CA ALA A 61 13.27 1.71 13.18
C ALA A 61 11.99 1.18 12.50
N LEU A 62 10.83 1.74 12.83
CA LEU A 62 9.55 1.38 12.20
C LEU A 62 9.54 1.79 10.72
N LEU A 63 9.96 3.01 10.39
CA LEU A 63 10.01 3.49 9.00
C LEU A 63 10.99 2.69 8.15
N ALA A 64 12.16 2.32 8.69
CA ALA A 64 13.11 1.44 8.01
C ALA A 64 12.48 0.07 7.67
N ALA A 65 11.78 -0.53 8.63
CA ALA A 65 11.08 -1.80 8.39
C ALA A 65 9.97 -1.67 7.33
N HIS A 66 9.21 -0.56 7.34
CA HIS A 66 8.16 -0.32 6.37
C HIS A 66 8.70 0.04 4.97
N ALA A 67 9.84 0.72 4.88
CA ALA A 67 10.54 0.94 3.60
C ALA A 67 10.98 -0.39 2.97
N GLN A 68 11.47 -1.33 3.77
CA GLN A 68 11.79 -2.69 3.30
C GLN A 68 10.54 -3.43 2.85
N ASN A 69 9.43 -3.39 3.61
CA ASN A 69 8.16 -3.98 3.20
C ASN A 69 7.65 -3.40 1.88
N ALA A 70 7.82 -2.09 1.67
CA ALA A 70 7.48 -1.44 0.41
C ALA A 70 8.30 -1.99 -0.76
N ALA A 71 9.62 -2.13 -0.57
CA ALA A 71 10.53 -2.69 -1.57
C ALA A 71 10.17 -4.14 -1.93
N ASP A 72 9.83 -4.97 -0.94
CA ASP A 72 9.42 -6.36 -1.15
C ASP A 72 8.11 -6.49 -1.96
N LEU A 73 7.29 -5.43 -1.95
CA LEU A 73 6.05 -5.32 -2.74
C LEU A 73 6.24 -4.56 -4.08
N ASP A 74 7.46 -4.19 -4.44
CA ASP A 74 7.79 -3.34 -5.61
C ASP A 74 7.03 -2.00 -5.58
N ARG A 75 6.96 -1.36 -4.39
CA ARG A 75 6.28 -0.10 -4.16
C ARG A 75 7.23 0.96 -3.62
N LYS A 76 6.91 2.23 -3.88
CA LYS A 76 7.63 3.36 -3.29
C LYS A 76 7.09 3.65 -1.89
N ALA A 77 7.99 3.87 -0.94
CA ALA A 77 7.64 4.19 0.44
C ALA A 77 7.45 5.69 0.65
N PHE A 78 6.39 6.05 1.37
CA PHE A 78 6.11 7.42 1.79
C PHE A 78 5.60 7.42 3.22
N VAL A 79 5.82 8.54 3.94
CA VAL A 79 5.13 8.81 5.19
C VAL A 79 4.18 9.98 5.00
N GLU A 80 2.97 9.85 5.55
CA GLU A 80 1.95 10.89 5.62
C GLU A 80 1.76 11.30 7.08
N PHE A 81 1.96 12.58 7.40
CA PHE A 81 1.47 13.13 8.65
C PHE A 81 0.07 13.70 8.45
N SER A 82 -0.83 13.29 9.31
CA SER A 82 -2.26 13.60 9.31
C SER A 82 -2.71 14.00 10.71
N ALA A 83 -3.96 14.45 10.86
CA ALA A 83 -4.57 14.66 12.17
C ALA A 83 -6.10 14.62 12.06
N ASP A 84 -6.78 14.14 13.10
CA ASP A 84 -8.24 14.01 13.12
C ASP A 84 -8.99 15.35 13.11
N TRP A 85 -8.36 16.43 13.56
CA TRP A 85 -8.94 17.78 13.55
C TRP A 85 -8.70 18.53 12.24
N CYS A 86 -7.97 17.96 11.28
CA CYS A 86 -7.53 18.61 10.05
C CYS A 86 -8.55 18.37 8.92
N PRO A 87 -9.36 19.36 8.47
CA PRO A 87 -10.36 19.15 7.43
C PRO A 87 -9.80 18.59 6.11
N PRO A 88 -8.65 19.10 5.57
CA PRO A 88 -8.05 18.52 4.37
C PRO A 88 -7.62 17.05 4.54
N CYS A 89 -7.14 16.67 5.76
CA CYS A 89 -6.75 15.29 6.06
C CYS A 89 -7.96 14.35 6.04
N ILE A 90 -9.07 14.79 6.63
CA ILE A 90 -10.34 14.06 6.67
C ILE A 90 -10.88 13.87 5.25
N ALA A 91 -10.89 14.95 4.45
CA ALA A 91 -11.35 14.90 3.07
C ALA A 91 -10.49 13.96 2.22
N LEU A 92 -9.16 14.00 2.39
CA LEU A 92 -8.23 13.08 1.74
C LEU A 92 -8.54 11.63 2.09
N ALA A 93 -8.71 11.31 3.39
CA ALA A 93 -9.01 9.96 3.85
C ALA A 93 -10.33 9.42 3.28
N HIS A 94 -11.38 10.27 3.25
CA HIS A 94 -12.67 9.90 2.67
C HIS A 94 -12.65 9.73 1.14
N SER A 95 -11.67 10.34 0.49
CA SER A 95 -11.54 10.32 -0.97
C SER A 95 -10.76 9.11 -1.50
N LEU A 96 -10.14 8.29 -0.66
CA LEU A 96 -9.27 7.17 -1.08
C LEU A 96 -10.02 6.09 -1.89
N GLY A 97 -11.36 6.03 -1.81
CA GLY A 97 -12.19 5.16 -2.63
C GLY A 97 -12.56 5.73 -4.01
N ASP A 98 -12.27 7.00 -4.29
CA ASP A 98 -12.50 7.60 -5.61
C ASP A 98 -11.48 7.06 -6.62
N GLN A 99 -11.93 6.71 -7.83
CA GLN A 99 -11.10 6.11 -8.87
C GLN A 99 -9.85 6.93 -9.18
N ARG A 100 -9.94 8.26 -9.21
CA ARG A 100 -8.80 9.17 -9.47
C ARG A 100 -7.76 9.09 -8.35
N MET A 101 -8.22 8.95 -7.10
CA MET A 101 -7.34 8.80 -5.95
C MET A 101 -6.67 7.42 -5.95
N VAL A 102 -7.42 6.35 -6.23
CA VAL A 102 -6.87 5.00 -6.41
C VAL A 102 -5.75 4.99 -7.45
N GLU A 103 -5.97 5.65 -8.60
CA GLU A 103 -4.96 5.78 -9.65
C GLU A 103 -3.76 6.64 -9.23
N ALA A 104 -4.01 7.70 -8.46
CA ALA A 104 -2.93 8.57 -7.96
C ALA A 104 -2.03 7.86 -6.94
N PHE A 105 -2.61 7.00 -6.10
CA PHE A 105 -1.88 6.25 -5.08
C PHE A 105 -1.26 4.95 -5.59
N GLN A 106 -1.51 4.56 -6.84
CA GLN A 106 -1.03 3.29 -7.40
C GLN A 106 0.49 3.15 -7.24
N GLY A 107 0.94 1.97 -6.80
CA GLY A 107 2.36 1.67 -6.62
C GLY A 107 2.99 2.30 -5.39
N THR A 108 2.19 2.85 -4.46
CA THR A 108 2.69 3.43 -3.22
C THR A 108 2.50 2.53 -2.01
N TYR A 109 3.35 2.72 -1.02
CA TYR A 109 3.24 2.20 0.33
C TYR A 109 3.27 3.39 1.29
N ILE A 110 2.13 3.74 1.85
CA ILE A 110 1.96 4.91 2.70
C ILE A 110 1.95 4.48 4.17
N VAL A 111 2.86 5.04 4.95
CA VAL A 111 2.84 4.97 6.42
C VAL A 111 2.17 6.25 6.92
N ARG A 112 0.99 6.14 7.55
CA ARG A 112 0.28 7.28 8.12
C ARG A 112 0.57 7.41 9.60
N LEU A 113 0.91 8.63 10.01
CA LEU A 113 1.22 9.03 11.38
C LEU A 113 0.24 10.13 11.81
N ASP A 114 -0.42 9.96 12.96
CA ASP A 114 -1.16 11.05 13.58
C ASP A 114 -0.18 12.05 14.22
N LEU A 115 -0.26 13.33 13.81
CA LEU A 115 0.68 14.34 14.27
C LEU A 115 0.60 14.56 15.79
N ASP A 116 -0.60 14.47 16.38
CA ASP A 116 -0.76 14.70 17.83
C ASP A 116 -0.13 13.58 18.66
N GLU A 117 -0.15 12.34 18.15
CA GLU A 117 0.51 11.21 18.79
C GLU A 117 2.03 11.28 18.62
N TRP A 118 2.52 11.66 17.42
CA TRP A 118 3.94 11.56 17.08
C TRP A 118 4.75 12.84 17.32
N LYS A 119 4.14 14.02 17.50
CA LYS A 119 4.84 15.31 17.59
C LYS A 119 5.96 15.35 18.63
N SER A 120 5.82 14.64 19.76
CA SER A 120 6.85 14.57 20.80
C SER A 120 8.03 13.67 20.45
N HIS A 121 7.90 12.86 19.39
CA HIS A 121 8.91 11.92 18.90
C HIS A 121 9.67 12.42 17.67
N LEU A 122 9.35 13.65 17.18
CA LEU A 122 9.95 14.19 15.96
C LEU A 122 11.22 15.01 16.20
N SER A 123 11.54 15.38 17.44
CA SER A 123 12.63 16.31 17.78
C SER A 123 14.02 15.83 17.33
N ASP A 124 14.23 14.53 17.28
CA ASP A 124 15.50 13.90 16.91
C ASP A 124 15.46 13.25 15.52
N THR A 125 14.43 13.55 14.72
CA THR A 125 14.23 13.03 13.35
C THR A 125 14.52 14.09 12.30
N GLU A 126 14.62 13.67 11.04
CA GLU A 126 14.80 14.57 9.88
C GLU A 126 13.46 15.17 9.38
N PHE A 127 12.32 14.84 10.00
CA PHE A 127 11.01 15.32 9.57
C PHE A 127 10.73 16.74 10.09
N ILE A 128 10.54 17.68 9.18
CA ILE A 128 10.10 19.05 9.51
C ILE A 128 8.62 19.19 9.12
N VAL A 129 7.74 18.98 10.09
CA VAL A 129 6.28 19.03 9.90
C VAL A 129 5.77 20.40 10.31
N LEU A 130 5.47 21.28 9.33
CA LEU A 130 4.95 22.62 9.56
C LEU A 130 3.42 22.69 9.47
N GLY A 131 2.77 21.65 8.98
CA GLY A 131 1.33 21.54 8.83
C GLY A 131 0.95 20.20 8.21
N VAL A 132 -0.33 19.86 8.26
CA VAL A 132 -0.91 18.62 7.74
C VAL A 132 -2.07 18.91 6.77
N PRO A 133 -2.33 18.03 5.78
CA PRO A 133 -1.57 16.82 5.47
C PRO A 133 -0.21 17.15 4.83
N VAL A 134 0.80 16.36 5.12
CA VAL A 134 2.09 16.42 4.45
C VAL A 134 2.62 15.02 4.18
N PHE A 135 3.12 14.82 2.96
CA PHE A 135 3.77 13.59 2.53
C PHE A 135 5.28 13.82 2.40
N PHE A 136 6.05 12.85 2.82
CA PHE A 136 7.49 12.75 2.59
C PHE A 136 7.79 11.46 1.85
N GLU A 137 8.59 11.53 0.80
CA GLU A 137 9.15 10.34 0.17
C GLU A 137 10.27 9.78 1.06
N LEU A 138 10.30 8.44 1.19
CA LEU A 138 11.32 7.74 1.97
C LEU A 138 12.34 7.04 1.06
N ASP A 139 13.59 6.99 1.52
CA ASP A 139 14.62 6.14 0.92
C ASP A 139 14.49 4.67 1.43
N SER A 140 15.40 3.80 0.98
CA SER A 140 15.42 2.38 1.36
C SER A 140 15.72 2.13 2.85
N GLU A 141 16.26 3.13 3.56
CA GLU A 141 16.50 3.09 5.00
C GLU A 141 15.38 3.76 5.81
N GLY A 142 14.29 4.19 5.15
CA GLY A 142 13.15 4.82 5.81
C GLY A 142 13.36 6.30 6.16
N ARG A 143 14.40 6.96 5.64
CA ARG A 143 14.69 8.37 5.87
C ARG A 143 14.04 9.24 4.80
N PRO A 144 13.65 10.49 5.11
CA PRO A 144 13.09 11.39 4.11
C PRO A 144 14.15 11.77 3.05
N THR A 145 13.79 11.66 1.78
CA THR A 145 14.65 12.03 0.63
C THR A 145 14.78 13.55 0.45
N GLY A 146 14.02 14.34 1.21
CA GLY A 146 13.86 15.79 1.03
C GLY A 146 12.73 16.17 0.08
N ARG A 147 12.09 15.21 -0.62
CA ARG A 147 10.88 15.47 -1.41
C ARG A 147 9.66 15.45 -0.51
N THR A 148 8.86 16.51 -0.60
CA THR A 148 7.64 16.68 0.20
C THR A 148 6.49 17.21 -0.64
N LEU A 149 5.25 16.85 -0.25
CA LEU A 149 4.03 17.43 -0.77
C LEU A 149 3.10 17.77 0.39
N THR A 150 2.52 18.97 0.38
CA THR A 150 1.55 19.40 1.40
C THR A 150 0.18 19.62 0.79
N GLY A 151 -0.86 19.74 1.64
CA GLY A 151 -2.21 20.13 1.21
C GLY A 151 -2.30 21.46 0.45
N ALA A 152 -1.26 22.30 0.49
CA ALA A 152 -1.21 23.51 -0.31
C ALA A 152 -1.02 23.28 -1.82
N ALA A 153 -0.70 22.03 -2.23
CA ALA A 153 -0.54 21.68 -3.64
C ALA A 153 -1.87 21.61 -4.41
N TRP A 154 -2.99 21.52 -3.71
CA TRP A 154 -4.33 21.56 -4.29
C TRP A 154 -5.16 22.69 -3.69
N ARG A 155 -6.27 23.08 -4.35
CA ARG A 155 -7.11 24.22 -3.94
C ARG A 155 -8.23 23.79 -3.00
N GLU A 156 -9.16 22.98 -3.53
CA GLU A 156 -10.29 22.43 -2.79
C GLU A 156 -9.99 20.96 -2.48
N ASP A 157 -10.42 20.48 -1.32
CA ASP A 157 -10.18 19.14 -0.83
C ASP A 157 -11.14 18.11 -1.47
N ILE A 158 -11.10 18.05 -2.81
CA ILE A 158 -11.90 17.13 -3.64
C ILE A 158 -10.98 16.31 -4.53
N PRO A 159 -11.39 15.07 -4.91
CA PRO A 159 -10.55 14.16 -5.71
C PRO A 159 -9.99 14.79 -7.00
N GLU A 160 -10.79 15.60 -7.69
CA GLU A 160 -10.39 16.28 -8.92
C GLU A 160 -9.14 17.15 -8.76
N ASN A 161 -9.01 17.78 -7.61
CA ASN A 161 -7.92 18.72 -7.32
C ASN A 161 -6.76 18.02 -6.59
N MET A 162 -7.05 17.03 -5.74
CA MET A 162 -6.04 16.31 -4.96
C MET A 162 -5.26 15.29 -5.80
N ALA A 163 -5.96 14.53 -6.66
CA ALA A 163 -5.35 13.41 -7.37
C ALA A 163 -4.19 13.82 -8.31
N PRO A 164 -4.27 14.90 -9.12
CA PRO A 164 -3.19 15.24 -10.04
C PRO A 164 -1.84 15.54 -9.33
N PRO A 165 -1.76 16.45 -8.33
CA PRO A 165 -0.50 16.73 -7.66
C PRO A 165 0.02 15.54 -6.82
N LEU A 166 -0.87 14.72 -6.24
CA LEU A 166 -0.49 13.50 -5.54
C LEU A 166 0.14 12.49 -6.51
N LYS A 167 -0.50 12.26 -7.66
CA LYS A 167 0.04 11.38 -8.69
C LYS A 167 1.42 11.84 -9.18
N GLU A 168 1.56 13.12 -9.53
CA GLU A 168 2.84 13.70 -9.98
C GLU A 168 3.93 13.51 -8.92
N PHE A 169 3.61 13.72 -7.64
CA PHE A 169 4.53 13.52 -6.53
C PHE A 169 4.93 12.06 -6.36
N PHE A 170 3.99 11.13 -6.33
CA PHE A 170 4.26 9.70 -6.13
C PHE A 170 4.99 9.06 -7.32
N GLU A 171 4.75 9.51 -8.53
CA GLU A 171 5.50 9.06 -9.73
C GLU A 171 6.96 9.54 -9.73
N GLY A 172 7.32 10.52 -8.91
CA GLY A 172 8.68 11.03 -8.76
C GLY A 172 8.93 12.32 -9.53
N ALA A 173 7.91 12.96 -10.06
CA ALA A 173 8.04 14.31 -10.61
C ALA A 173 8.11 15.33 -9.47
N SER A 174 8.94 16.38 -9.62
CA SER A 174 8.93 17.49 -8.68
C SER A 174 7.69 18.34 -8.93
N PRO A 175 6.88 18.67 -7.90
CA PRO A 175 5.77 19.60 -8.07
C PRO A 175 6.30 20.94 -8.60
N LYS A 176 5.59 21.49 -9.59
CA LYS A 176 5.93 22.77 -10.24
C LYS A 176 5.57 23.95 -9.36
#